data_9923ffec7921dca8e0fe669dca2c7ace
#
_entry.id   9923ffec7921dca8e0fe669dca2c7ace
#
_cell.length_a   1.000
_cell.length_b   1.000
_cell.length_c   1.000
_cell.angle_alpha   90.00
_cell.angle_beta   90.00
_cell.angle_gamma   90.00
#
_symmetry.space_group_name_H-M   'P 1'
#
loop_
_entity.id
_entity.type
_entity.pdbx_description
1 polymer ?
#
loop_
_entity_poly.entity_id
_entity_poly.type
_entity_poly.pdbx_seq_one_letter_code
_entity_poly.pdbx_strand_id
1 'polypeptide(L)'
;MRPQEFRSARLAKGWTQSQAATSLGMTQAYLNYLENGKRRLTPELVRRATSVYGLSLRCLPVADVFVPVETSDQYLAEALSTLGYPGFRYLRSHAETKHPNEFLLTALAQKSLDGRVAEALPWVVANSAELNSWLVENARKFNLQNRLGFVVSLAHRAVDKLNAAAKATALDHLQLLLDDSRLAKEDYFYRPPRTESEGQWLRKNRTDDAVHWNLLTDMKPEHLQYAG
;
A
#
# COMPACT_ATOMS: atom_id res chain seq x y z
N MET A 1 4.63 -13.32 8.16
CA MET A 1 4.05 -13.78 9.44
C MET A 1 4.96 -14.82 10.10
N ARG A 2 5.33 -14.64 11.36
CA ARG A 2 6.14 -15.58 12.17
C ARG A 2 5.23 -16.54 12.92
N PRO A 3 5.73 -17.73 13.36
CA PRO A 3 4.94 -18.72 14.10
C PRO A 3 4.25 -18.15 15.36
N GLN A 4 4.96 -17.29 16.09
CA GLN A 4 4.41 -16.64 17.29
C GLN A 4 3.27 -15.68 16.98
N GLU A 5 3.36 -14.91 15.87
CA GLU A 5 2.29 -14.02 15.39
C GLU A 5 1.05 -14.81 14.98
N PHE A 6 1.26 -15.96 14.32
CA PHE A 6 0.19 -16.88 13.95
C PHE A 6 -0.55 -17.43 15.17
N ARG A 7 0.20 -17.85 16.21
CA ARG A 7 -0.37 -18.29 17.48
C ARG A 7 -1.10 -17.15 18.21
N SER A 8 -0.51 -15.96 18.27
CA SER A 8 -1.11 -14.79 18.91
C SER A 8 -2.42 -14.40 18.25
N ALA A 9 -2.49 -14.48 16.92
CA ALA A 9 -3.71 -14.21 16.17
C ALA A 9 -4.86 -15.16 16.56
N ARG A 10 -4.59 -16.44 16.71
CA ARG A 10 -5.57 -17.41 17.22
C ARG A 10 -6.04 -17.08 18.64
N LEU A 11 -5.09 -16.78 19.52
CA LEU A 11 -5.40 -16.45 20.91
C LEU A 11 -6.22 -15.17 21.04
N ALA A 12 -5.96 -14.16 20.19
CA ALA A 12 -6.75 -12.94 20.12
C ALA A 12 -8.22 -13.17 19.71
N LYS A 13 -8.49 -14.27 18.97
CA LYS A 13 -9.86 -14.73 18.66
C LYS A 13 -10.49 -15.54 19.81
N GLY A 14 -9.75 -15.85 20.88
CA GLY A 14 -10.20 -16.74 21.95
C GLY A 14 -10.34 -18.20 21.51
N TRP A 15 -9.72 -18.62 20.40
CA TRP A 15 -9.91 -19.95 19.84
C TRP A 15 -8.93 -20.98 20.39
N THR A 16 -9.44 -22.19 20.64
CA THR A 16 -8.60 -23.37 20.86
C THR A 16 -7.88 -23.76 19.57
N GLN A 17 -6.82 -24.58 19.68
CA GLN A 17 -6.14 -25.11 18.50
C GLN A 17 -7.08 -25.94 17.62
N SER A 18 -8.02 -26.68 18.22
CA SER A 18 -8.99 -27.48 17.46
C SER A 18 -9.94 -26.60 16.63
N GLN A 19 -10.51 -25.55 17.24
CA GLN A 19 -11.38 -24.60 16.54
C GLN A 19 -10.67 -23.90 15.39
N ALA A 20 -9.45 -23.42 15.64
CA ALA A 20 -8.65 -22.77 14.62
C ALA A 20 -8.26 -23.71 13.48
N ALA A 21 -7.88 -24.94 13.79
CA ALA A 21 -7.55 -25.95 12.80
C ALA A 21 -8.75 -26.27 11.89
N THR A 22 -9.94 -26.43 12.45
CA THR A 22 -11.18 -26.60 11.68
C THR A 22 -11.44 -25.41 10.76
N SER A 23 -11.35 -24.17 11.27
CA SER A 23 -11.59 -22.95 10.50
C SER A 23 -10.57 -22.75 9.38
N LEU A 24 -9.33 -23.20 9.58
CA LEU A 24 -8.24 -23.16 8.60
C LEU A 24 -8.19 -24.38 7.67
N GLY A 25 -9.10 -25.35 7.83
CA GLY A 25 -9.16 -26.56 7.01
C GLY A 25 -7.92 -27.47 7.17
N MET A 26 -7.41 -27.63 8.41
CA MET A 26 -6.25 -28.46 8.72
C MET A 26 -6.45 -29.27 9.99
N THR A 27 -5.51 -30.20 10.28
CA THR A 27 -5.51 -30.94 11.55
C THR A 27 -4.94 -30.09 12.69
N GLN A 28 -5.40 -30.36 13.92
CA GLN A 28 -4.85 -29.72 15.13
C GLN A 28 -3.35 -29.98 15.28
N ALA A 29 -2.89 -31.20 14.97
CA ALA A 29 -1.46 -31.54 15.04
C ALA A 29 -0.62 -30.69 14.08
N TYR A 30 -1.11 -30.46 12.86
CA TYR A 30 -0.42 -29.62 11.88
C TYR A 30 -0.40 -28.15 12.33
N LEU A 31 -1.51 -27.63 12.85
CA LEU A 31 -1.56 -26.28 13.45
C LEU A 31 -0.53 -26.13 14.58
N ASN A 32 -0.43 -27.12 15.45
CA ASN A 32 0.57 -27.13 16.53
C ASN A 32 2.00 -27.04 15.99
N TYR A 33 2.33 -27.77 14.91
CA TYR A 33 3.65 -27.69 14.28
C TYR A 33 3.94 -26.31 13.71
N LEU A 34 2.95 -25.65 13.10
CA LEU A 34 3.08 -24.29 12.55
C LEU A 34 3.31 -23.26 13.68
N GLU A 35 2.52 -23.33 14.76
CA GLU A 35 2.62 -22.40 15.88
C GLU A 35 3.94 -22.54 16.66
N ASN A 36 4.55 -23.74 16.65
CA ASN A 36 5.84 -24.00 17.28
C ASN A 36 7.04 -23.89 16.31
N GLY A 37 6.81 -23.43 15.07
CA GLY A 37 7.87 -23.26 14.09
C GLY A 37 8.49 -24.55 13.54
N LYS A 38 7.88 -25.72 13.83
CA LYS A 38 8.32 -27.03 13.30
C LYS A 38 7.96 -27.24 11.83
N ARG A 39 7.07 -26.40 11.29
CA ARG A 39 6.69 -26.31 9.87
C ARG A 39 6.62 -24.86 9.46
N ARG A 40 6.97 -24.57 8.19
CA ARG A 40 6.91 -23.23 7.63
C ARG A 40 5.47 -22.84 7.30
N LEU A 41 5.14 -21.57 7.55
CA LEU A 41 3.90 -20.95 7.08
C LEU A 41 4.06 -20.64 5.59
N THR A 42 3.28 -21.31 4.75
CA THR A 42 3.27 -21.02 3.30
C THR A 42 2.53 -19.71 3.02
N PRO A 43 2.85 -19.00 1.91
CA PRO A 43 2.12 -17.78 1.51
C PRO A 43 0.61 -17.97 1.45
N GLU A 44 0.14 -19.09 0.90
CA GLU A 44 -1.28 -19.43 0.81
C GLU A 44 -1.92 -19.58 2.21
N LEU A 45 -1.23 -20.26 3.12
CA LEU A 45 -1.71 -20.41 4.48
C LEU A 45 -1.76 -19.07 5.22
N VAL A 46 -0.78 -18.19 5.00
CA VAL A 46 -0.78 -16.84 5.58
C VAL A 46 -1.97 -16.03 5.04
N ARG A 47 -2.28 -16.09 3.73
CA ARG A 47 -3.47 -15.45 3.17
C ARG A 47 -4.76 -15.96 3.83
N ARG A 48 -4.91 -17.30 3.92
CA ARG A 48 -6.06 -17.94 4.57
C ARG A 48 -6.19 -17.50 6.04
N ALA A 49 -5.09 -17.51 6.78
CA ALA A 49 -5.06 -17.09 8.18
C ALA A 49 -5.41 -15.61 8.33
N THR A 50 -4.91 -14.75 7.46
CA THR A 50 -5.23 -13.32 7.45
C THR A 50 -6.73 -13.11 7.33
N SER A 51 -7.40 -13.81 6.41
CA SER A 51 -8.85 -13.76 6.24
C SER A 51 -9.60 -14.34 7.46
N VAL A 52 -9.26 -15.56 7.88
CA VAL A 52 -9.96 -16.28 8.95
C VAL A 52 -9.80 -15.59 10.31
N TYR A 53 -8.62 -15.09 10.62
CA TYR A 53 -8.36 -14.36 11.86
C TYR A 53 -8.72 -12.86 11.78
N GLY A 54 -9.03 -12.32 10.60
CA GLY A 54 -9.30 -10.90 10.41
C GLY A 54 -8.09 -10.03 10.70
N LEU A 55 -6.91 -10.47 10.24
CA LEU A 55 -5.67 -9.75 10.47
C LEU A 55 -5.49 -8.60 9.48
N SER A 56 -4.62 -7.65 9.83
CA SER A 56 -4.19 -6.62 8.90
C SER A 56 -3.55 -7.24 7.65
N LEU A 57 -3.82 -6.67 6.48
CA LEU A 57 -3.24 -7.10 5.21
C LEU A 57 -1.72 -6.92 5.14
N ARG A 58 -1.12 -6.16 6.06
CA ARG A 58 0.34 -6.10 6.28
C ARG A 58 0.94 -7.45 6.66
N CYS A 59 0.14 -8.37 7.21
CA CYS A 59 0.59 -9.72 7.53
C CYS A 59 0.75 -10.62 6.31
N LEU A 60 0.24 -10.20 5.14
CA LEU A 60 0.42 -10.94 3.89
C LEU A 60 1.90 -10.95 3.50
N PRO A 61 2.38 -12.03 2.87
CA PRO A 61 3.71 -12.03 2.29
C PRO A 61 3.72 -11.11 1.06
N VAL A 62 4.78 -10.32 0.91
CA VAL A 62 5.10 -9.66 -0.37
C VAL A 62 5.62 -10.68 -1.36
N ALA A 63 5.45 -10.42 -2.66
CA ALA A 63 6.02 -11.27 -3.70
C ALA A 63 7.55 -11.24 -3.66
N ASP A 64 8.18 -12.41 -3.82
CA ASP A 64 9.65 -12.50 -3.94
C ASP A 64 10.16 -11.71 -5.15
N VAL A 65 9.38 -11.74 -6.23
CA VAL A 65 9.62 -10.96 -7.45
C VAL A 65 8.36 -10.16 -7.75
N PHE A 66 8.45 -8.84 -7.57
CA PHE A 66 7.38 -7.93 -7.96
C PHE A 66 7.55 -7.52 -9.43
N VAL A 67 6.46 -7.59 -10.18
CA VAL A 67 6.35 -7.05 -11.54
C VAL A 67 5.02 -6.29 -11.61
N PRO A 68 5.03 -4.99 -11.98
CA PRO A 68 3.80 -4.25 -12.17
C PRO A 68 2.94 -4.86 -13.27
N VAL A 69 1.66 -5.00 -13.00
CA VAL A 69 0.67 -5.53 -13.95
C VAL A 69 -0.28 -4.40 -14.33
N GLU A 70 -0.57 -4.25 -15.62
CA GLU A 70 -1.62 -3.34 -16.08
C GLU A 70 -2.98 -3.84 -15.57
N THR A 71 -3.77 -2.94 -14.96
CA THR A 71 -5.03 -3.29 -14.33
C THR A 71 -6.06 -2.17 -14.48
N SER A 72 -7.34 -2.48 -14.28
CA SER A 72 -8.41 -1.49 -14.39
C SER A 72 -8.55 -0.65 -13.13
N ASP A 73 -9.04 0.59 -13.29
CA ASP A 73 -9.38 1.47 -12.16
C ASP A 73 -10.44 0.84 -11.25
N GLN A 74 -11.37 0.06 -11.81
CA GLN A 74 -12.36 -0.68 -11.02
C GLN A 74 -11.69 -1.70 -10.09
N TYR A 75 -10.74 -2.50 -10.60
CA TYR A 75 -9.99 -3.44 -9.77
C TYR A 75 -9.23 -2.74 -8.65
N LEU A 76 -8.60 -1.60 -8.95
CA LEU A 76 -7.88 -0.80 -7.95
C LEU A 76 -8.83 -0.21 -6.89
N ALA A 77 -10.01 0.25 -7.28
CA ALA A 77 -11.03 0.74 -6.36
C ALA A 77 -11.58 -0.38 -5.44
N GLU A 78 -11.81 -1.58 -5.97
CA GLU A 78 -12.20 -2.75 -5.20
C GLU A 78 -11.09 -3.18 -4.22
N ALA A 79 -9.83 -3.16 -4.66
CA ALA A 79 -8.69 -3.44 -3.79
C ALA A 79 -8.56 -2.40 -2.66
N LEU A 80 -8.79 -1.11 -2.93
CA LEU A 80 -8.86 -0.06 -1.91
C LEU A 80 -9.99 -0.30 -0.91
N SER A 81 -11.15 -0.76 -1.36
CA SER A 81 -12.24 -1.18 -0.47
C SER A 81 -11.79 -2.30 0.47
N THR A 82 -11.08 -3.31 -0.06
CA THR A 82 -10.53 -4.43 0.73
C THR A 82 -9.46 -3.95 1.73
N LEU A 83 -8.65 -2.95 1.36
CA LEU A 83 -7.68 -2.30 2.26
C LEU A 83 -8.36 -1.48 3.36
N GLY A 84 -9.68 -1.24 3.26
CA GLY A 84 -10.46 -0.49 4.23
C GLY A 84 -10.53 1.01 3.96
N TYR A 85 -10.17 1.46 2.75
CA TYR A 85 -10.28 2.88 2.40
C TYR A 85 -11.75 3.34 2.43
N PRO A 86 -12.07 4.38 3.23
CA PRO A 86 -13.47 4.78 3.46
C PRO A 86 -14.22 5.20 2.20
N GLY A 87 -13.53 5.83 1.24
CA GLY A 87 -14.12 6.36 0.01
C GLY A 87 -14.70 5.30 -0.94
N PHE A 88 -14.29 4.03 -0.80
CA PHE A 88 -14.77 2.91 -1.61
C PHE A 88 -15.47 1.81 -0.81
N ARG A 89 -15.85 2.08 0.43
CA ARG A 89 -16.49 1.11 1.34
C ARG A 89 -17.79 0.52 0.79
N TYR A 90 -18.45 1.18 -0.16
CA TYR A 90 -19.67 0.72 -0.83
C TYR A 90 -19.43 -0.38 -1.89
N LEU A 91 -18.19 -0.56 -2.35
CA LEU A 91 -17.86 -1.57 -3.32
C LEU A 91 -17.76 -2.95 -2.66
N ARG A 92 -18.41 -3.94 -3.28
CA ARG A 92 -18.17 -5.35 -2.94
C ARG A 92 -16.90 -5.78 -3.65
N SER A 93 -15.89 -6.15 -2.88
CA SER A 93 -14.61 -6.54 -3.46
C SER A 93 -14.63 -7.99 -3.95
N HIS A 94 -14.26 -8.16 -5.21
CA HIS A 94 -13.87 -9.43 -5.81
C HIS A 94 -12.36 -9.47 -6.10
N ALA A 95 -11.65 -8.38 -5.80
CA ALA A 95 -10.21 -8.29 -6.02
C ALA A 95 -9.46 -9.27 -5.12
N GLU A 96 -8.44 -9.92 -5.68
CA GLU A 96 -7.52 -10.73 -4.90
C GLU A 96 -6.83 -9.86 -3.84
N THR A 97 -6.84 -10.33 -2.60
CA THR A 97 -6.23 -9.62 -1.48
C THR A 97 -4.71 -9.66 -1.60
N LYS A 98 -4.10 -8.52 -1.93
CA LYS A 98 -2.65 -8.35 -2.05
C LYS A 98 -2.07 -7.60 -0.86
N HIS A 99 -0.75 -7.72 -0.66
CA HIS A 99 -0.05 -6.89 0.29
C HIS A 99 -0.19 -5.41 -0.08
N PRO A 100 -0.41 -4.49 0.87
CA PRO A 100 -0.58 -3.05 0.58
C PRO A 100 0.55 -2.44 -0.25
N ASN A 101 1.80 -2.87 -0.06
CA ASN A 101 2.94 -2.40 -0.84
C ASN A 101 2.86 -2.81 -2.31
N GLU A 102 2.42 -4.05 -2.59
CA GLU A 102 2.22 -4.52 -3.96
C GLU A 102 1.09 -3.75 -4.65
N PHE A 103 -0.01 -3.52 -3.92
CA PHE A 103 -1.09 -2.66 -4.40
C PHE A 103 -0.58 -1.26 -4.75
N LEU A 104 0.15 -0.63 -3.82
CA LEU A 104 0.65 0.73 -3.99
C LEU A 104 1.55 0.85 -5.23
N LEU A 105 2.53 -0.04 -5.38
CA LEU A 105 3.42 -0.02 -6.55
C LEU A 105 2.68 -0.38 -7.85
N THR A 106 1.70 -1.29 -7.80
CA THR A 106 0.86 -1.61 -8.97
C THR A 106 0.07 -0.38 -9.42
N ALA A 107 -0.55 0.36 -8.48
CA ALA A 107 -1.27 1.58 -8.79
C ALA A 107 -0.35 2.67 -9.36
N LEU A 108 0.81 2.90 -8.73
CA LEU A 108 1.79 3.89 -9.19
C LEU A 108 2.39 3.57 -10.57
N ALA A 109 2.42 2.31 -10.96
CA ALA A 109 2.94 1.88 -12.26
C ALA A 109 1.95 2.07 -13.42
N GLN A 110 0.67 2.36 -13.15
CA GLN A 110 -0.31 2.57 -14.20
C GLN A 110 0.03 3.83 -15.01
N LYS A 111 -0.21 3.76 -16.33
CA LYS A 111 -0.04 4.91 -17.25
C LYS A 111 -1.10 5.99 -17.03
N SER A 112 -2.29 5.56 -16.63
CA SER A 112 -3.40 6.44 -16.26
C SER A 112 -4.13 5.82 -15.10
N LEU A 113 -4.56 6.65 -14.15
CA LEU A 113 -5.29 6.30 -12.95
C LEU A 113 -6.52 7.19 -12.82
N ASP A 114 -7.63 6.64 -12.35
CA ASP A 114 -8.75 7.46 -11.89
C ASP A 114 -8.32 8.40 -10.75
N GLY A 115 -8.77 9.65 -10.80
CA GLY A 115 -8.38 10.67 -9.80
C GLY A 115 -8.70 10.26 -8.37
N ARG A 116 -9.85 9.60 -8.12
CA ARG A 116 -10.26 9.13 -6.78
C ARG A 116 -9.37 7.99 -6.26
N VAL A 117 -8.89 7.13 -7.18
CA VAL A 117 -7.90 6.10 -6.83
C VAL A 117 -6.57 6.76 -6.45
N ALA A 118 -6.13 7.74 -7.24
CA ALA A 118 -4.89 8.49 -6.96
C ALA A 118 -4.96 9.25 -5.63
N GLU A 119 -6.09 9.87 -5.30
CA GLU A 119 -6.35 10.55 -4.02
C GLU A 119 -6.32 9.60 -2.81
N ALA A 120 -6.61 8.32 -3.02
CA ALA A 120 -6.58 7.32 -1.97
C ALA A 120 -5.16 6.82 -1.62
N LEU A 121 -4.17 6.97 -2.50
CA LEU A 121 -2.82 6.41 -2.30
C LEU A 121 -2.10 6.97 -1.07
N PRO A 122 -2.17 8.28 -0.74
CA PRO A 122 -1.61 8.81 0.51
C PRO A 122 -2.21 8.14 1.76
N TRP A 123 -3.51 7.84 1.75
CA TRP A 123 -4.15 7.10 2.84
C TRP A 123 -3.58 5.68 2.97
N VAL A 124 -3.33 4.97 1.85
CA VAL A 124 -2.69 3.65 1.88
C VAL A 124 -1.31 3.72 2.51
N VAL A 125 -0.50 4.71 2.15
CA VAL A 125 0.82 4.93 2.75
C VAL A 125 0.70 5.17 4.26
N ALA A 126 -0.19 6.05 4.69
CA ALA A 126 -0.35 6.42 6.10
C ALA A 126 -0.93 5.29 6.96
N ASN A 127 -1.80 4.42 6.41
CA ASN A 127 -2.60 3.50 7.20
C ASN A 127 -2.34 2.01 6.92
N SER A 128 -1.88 1.64 5.74
CA SER A 128 -1.82 0.24 5.32
C SER A 128 -0.45 -0.22 4.83
N ALA A 129 0.37 0.64 4.23
CA ALA A 129 1.67 0.25 3.69
C ALA A 129 2.71 -0.05 4.80
N GLU A 130 3.62 -0.98 4.52
CA GLU A 130 4.86 -1.15 5.28
C GLU A 130 5.96 -0.30 4.66
N LEU A 131 6.50 0.63 5.44
CA LEU A 131 7.55 1.56 5.02
C LEU A 131 8.93 0.89 5.17
N ASN A 132 9.24 -0.05 4.28
CA ASN A 132 10.40 -0.92 4.34
C ASN A 132 11.28 -0.88 3.07
N SER A 133 12.46 -1.51 3.12
CA SER A 133 13.40 -1.56 1.99
C SER A 133 12.80 -2.20 0.74
N TRP A 134 11.96 -3.23 0.88
CA TRP A 134 11.31 -3.88 -0.25
C TRP A 134 10.51 -2.88 -1.11
N LEU A 135 9.78 -1.96 -0.45
CA LEU A 135 9.00 -0.92 -1.15
C LEU A 135 9.91 0.02 -1.94
N VAL A 136 11.01 0.49 -1.32
CA VAL A 136 11.96 1.41 -1.95
C VAL A 136 12.71 0.74 -3.10
N GLU A 137 13.20 -0.47 -2.90
CA GLU A 137 13.95 -1.22 -3.91
C GLU A 137 13.10 -1.50 -5.15
N ASN A 138 11.83 -1.93 -4.97
CA ASN A 138 10.94 -2.15 -6.10
C ASN A 138 10.47 -0.85 -6.75
N ALA A 139 10.28 0.24 -6.00
CA ALA A 139 10.03 1.54 -6.58
C ALA A 139 11.19 2.00 -7.49
N ARG A 140 12.44 1.83 -7.05
CA ARG A 140 13.65 2.12 -7.84
C ARG A 140 13.74 1.24 -9.10
N LYS A 141 13.51 -0.05 -8.96
CA LYS A 141 13.58 -1.02 -10.07
C LYS A 141 12.64 -0.66 -11.23
N PHE A 142 11.50 -0.07 -10.92
CA PHE A 142 10.48 0.29 -11.93
C PHE A 142 10.36 1.80 -12.18
N ASN A 143 11.32 2.60 -11.72
CA ASN A 143 11.35 4.07 -11.87
C ASN A 143 10.11 4.75 -11.29
N LEU A 144 9.58 4.24 -10.18
CA LEU A 144 8.39 4.75 -9.49
C LEU A 144 8.73 5.64 -8.29
N GLN A 145 10.02 5.87 -7.98
CA GLN A 145 10.45 6.56 -6.76
C GLN A 145 9.94 7.99 -6.69
N ASN A 146 9.84 8.71 -7.80
CA ASN A 146 9.30 10.07 -7.80
C ASN A 146 7.80 10.07 -7.49
N ARG A 147 7.03 9.16 -8.11
CA ARG A 147 5.60 9.00 -7.84
C ARG A 147 5.35 8.56 -6.40
N LEU A 148 6.12 7.60 -5.90
CA LEU A 148 6.02 7.14 -4.51
C LEU A 148 6.41 8.26 -3.54
N GLY A 149 7.50 8.98 -3.79
CA GLY A 149 7.95 10.10 -2.96
C GLY A 149 6.90 11.20 -2.85
N PHE A 150 6.25 11.54 -3.95
CA PHE A 150 5.15 12.50 -3.95
C PHE A 150 3.97 12.04 -3.07
N VAL A 151 3.55 10.77 -3.22
CA VAL A 151 2.47 10.19 -2.40
C VAL A 151 2.86 10.16 -0.91
N VAL A 152 4.14 9.87 -0.60
CA VAL A 152 4.68 9.92 0.76
C VAL A 152 4.64 11.35 1.32
N SER A 153 5.01 12.36 0.53
CA SER A 153 4.93 13.78 0.95
C SER A 153 3.49 14.19 1.26
N LEU A 154 2.52 13.76 0.45
CA LEU A 154 1.10 14.01 0.70
C LEU A 154 0.61 13.29 1.97
N ALA A 155 1.02 12.03 2.18
CA ALA A 155 0.70 11.27 3.38
C ALA A 155 1.30 11.92 4.64
N HIS A 156 2.53 12.42 4.57
CA HIS A 156 3.20 13.12 5.67
C HIS A 156 2.41 14.35 6.12
N ARG A 157 2.03 15.22 5.17
CA ARG A 157 1.22 16.40 5.46
C ARG A 157 -0.13 16.07 6.11
N ALA A 158 -0.71 14.91 5.78
CA ALA A 158 -1.93 14.43 6.39
C ALA A 158 -1.71 13.95 7.83
N VAL A 159 -0.63 13.20 8.06
CA VAL A 159 -0.25 12.65 9.38
C VAL A 159 0.15 13.76 10.34
N ASP A 160 0.83 14.81 9.87
CA ASP A 160 1.22 15.98 10.68
C ASP A 160 0.00 16.69 11.26
N LYS A 161 -1.08 16.84 10.48
CA LYS A 161 -2.34 17.42 10.96
C LYS A 161 -2.96 16.63 12.13
N LEU A 162 -2.62 15.34 12.26
CA LEU A 162 -3.13 14.45 13.30
C LEU A 162 -2.19 14.30 14.50
N ASN A 163 -1.05 15.02 14.53
CA ASN A 163 -0.02 14.92 15.56
C ASN A 163 0.49 13.47 15.83
N ALA A 164 0.54 12.63 14.79
CA ALA A 164 0.97 11.24 14.89
C ALA A 164 2.49 11.09 14.71
N ALA A 165 3.29 11.57 15.67
CA ALA A 165 4.75 11.69 15.60
C ALA A 165 5.49 10.41 15.16
N ALA A 166 5.11 9.23 15.65
CA ALA A 166 5.77 7.98 15.27
C ALA A 166 5.58 7.64 13.78
N LYS A 167 4.42 7.96 13.20
CA LYS A 167 4.17 7.78 11.76
C LYS A 167 4.95 8.81 10.95
N ALA A 168 5.00 10.06 11.40
CA ALA A 168 5.76 11.13 10.75
C ALA A 168 7.23 10.73 10.61
N THR A 169 7.89 10.30 11.69
CA THR A 169 9.28 9.84 11.66
C THR A 169 9.54 8.71 10.66
N ALA A 170 8.62 7.75 10.56
CA ALA A 170 8.75 6.65 9.60
C ALA A 170 8.61 7.14 8.14
N LEU A 171 7.74 8.13 7.90
CA LEU A 171 7.57 8.76 6.58
C LEU A 171 8.79 9.61 6.22
N ASP A 172 9.37 10.36 7.17
CA ASP A 172 10.62 11.12 6.99
C ASP A 172 11.76 10.22 6.53
N HIS A 173 11.95 9.09 7.21
CA HIS A 173 12.98 8.14 6.84
C HIS A 173 12.77 7.57 5.42
N LEU A 174 11.52 7.21 5.08
CA LEU A 174 11.19 6.74 3.74
C LEU A 174 11.44 7.82 2.67
N GLN A 175 11.09 9.06 2.98
CA GLN A 175 11.28 10.19 2.08
C GLN A 175 12.76 10.42 1.79
N LEU A 176 13.63 10.38 2.80
CA LEU A 176 15.09 10.47 2.63
C LEU A 176 15.63 9.35 1.72
N LEU A 177 15.21 8.11 1.93
CA LEU A 177 15.63 6.98 1.08
C LEU A 177 15.20 7.14 -0.39
N LEU A 178 14.04 7.72 -0.65
CA LEU A 178 13.55 7.97 -2.00
C LEU A 178 14.25 9.15 -2.65
N ASP A 179 14.56 10.19 -1.87
CA ASP A 179 15.24 11.41 -2.32
C ASP A 179 16.64 11.10 -2.89
N ASP A 180 17.41 10.23 -2.23
CA ASP A 180 18.71 9.76 -2.69
C ASP A 180 18.68 9.14 -4.10
N SER A 181 17.52 8.68 -4.55
CA SER A 181 17.33 8.02 -5.84
C SER A 181 16.37 8.75 -6.78
N ARG A 182 16.06 10.00 -6.46
CA ARG A 182 15.13 10.84 -7.23
C ARG A 182 15.57 10.96 -8.69
N LEU A 183 14.61 10.76 -9.61
CA LEU A 183 14.84 10.88 -11.04
C LEU A 183 14.79 12.36 -11.46
N ALA A 184 15.78 12.78 -12.24
CA ALA A 184 15.82 14.11 -12.84
C ALA A 184 14.80 14.27 -13.99
N LYS A 185 14.35 13.16 -14.58
CA LYS A 185 13.36 13.17 -15.66
C LYS A 185 11.99 13.60 -15.12
N GLU A 186 11.37 14.59 -15.78
CA GLU A 186 9.99 14.98 -15.49
C GLU A 186 9.03 13.84 -15.90
N ASP A 187 8.10 13.51 -15.01
CA ASP A 187 7.04 12.52 -15.21
C ASP A 187 5.70 13.15 -14.84
N TYR A 188 4.62 12.40 -14.88
CA TYR A 188 3.29 12.84 -14.44
C TYR A 188 2.78 11.94 -13.32
N PHE A 189 1.89 12.48 -12.49
CA PHE A 189 1.18 11.70 -11.49
C PHE A 189 -0.27 11.48 -11.94
N TYR A 190 -0.74 10.24 -11.82
CA TYR A 190 -2.04 9.66 -12.18
C TYR A 190 -2.46 9.76 -13.66
N ARG A 191 -2.18 10.82 -14.42
CA ARG A 191 -2.45 10.91 -15.85
C ARG A 191 -1.48 11.84 -16.59
N PRO A 192 -1.18 11.56 -17.85
CA PRO A 192 -0.41 12.50 -18.66
C PRO A 192 -1.23 13.74 -19.03
N PRO A 193 -0.58 14.90 -19.25
CA PRO A 193 -1.23 16.06 -19.84
C PRO A 193 -1.85 15.72 -21.21
N ARG A 194 -3.06 16.17 -21.47
CA ARG A 194 -3.77 15.92 -22.75
C ARG A 194 -3.27 16.81 -23.88
N THR A 195 -2.78 18.00 -23.53
CA THR A 195 -2.27 19.00 -24.48
C THR A 195 -0.99 19.63 -23.95
N GLU A 196 -0.21 20.22 -24.87
CA GLU A 196 0.99 20.98 -24.48
C GLU A 196 0.65 22.17 -23.56
N SER A 197 -0.47 22.86 -23.83
CA SER A 197 -0.96 23.97 -22.99
C SER A 197 -1.29 23.51 -21.57
N GLU A 198 -1.90 22.30 -21.40
CA GLU A 198 -2.15 21.72 -20.08
C GLU A 198 -0.82 21.39 -19.39
N GLY A 199 0.14 20.83 -20.10
CA GLY A 199 1.48 20.55 -19.55
C GLY A 199 2.18 21.81 -19.04
N GLN A 200 2.14 22.90 -19.81
CA GLN A 200 2.69 24.19 -19.42
C GLN A 200 1.96 24.78 -18.19
N TRP A 201 0.63 24.66 -18.17
CA TRP A 201 -0.17 25.10 -17.02
C TRP A 201 0.19 24.31 -15.75
N LEU A 202 0.30 22.96 -15.83
CA LEU A 202 0.69 22.12 -14.71
C LEU A 202 2.09 22.50 -14.20
N ARG A 203 3.08 22.72 -15.07
CA ARG A 203 4.43 23.17 -14.65
C ARG A 203 4.38 24.45 -13.84
N LYS A 204 3.51 25.38 -14.21
CA LYS A 204 3.39 26.69 -13.55
C LYS A 204 2.61 26.63 -12.23
N ASN A 205 1.68 25.69 -12.08
CA ASN A 205 0.71 25.67 -10.99
C ASN A 205 0.83 24.45 -10.04
N ARG A 206 1.86 23.63 -10.25
CA ARG A 206 2.11 22.47 -9.38
C ARG A 206 2.58 22.89 -7.99
N THR A 207 2.33 22.05 -6.99
CA THR A 207 2.76 22.27 -5.61
C THR A 207 4.28 22.13 -5.46
N ASP A 208 4.85 22.63 -4.35
CA ASP A 208 6.27 22.48 -4.04
C ASP A 208 6.67 20.99 -3.96
N ASP A 209 5.82 20.12 -3.42
CA ASP A 209 6.06 18.67 -3.42
C ASP A 209 6.13 18.10 -4.83
N ALA A 210 5.25 18.52 -5.73
CA ALA A 210 5.27 18.09 -7.13
C ALA A 210 6.50 18.64 -7.88
N VAL A 211 6.96 19.85 -7.56
CA VAL A 211 8.21 20.40 -8.06
C VAL A 211 9.40 19.57 -7.57
N HIS A 212 9.45 19.29 -6.28
CA HIS A 212 10.51 18.50 -5.65
C HIS A 212 10.63 17.10 -6.31
N TRP A 213 9.51 16.44 -6.55
CA TRP A 213 9.48 15.09 -7.15
C TRP A 213 9.46 15.08 -8.68
N ASN A 214 9.67 16.21 -9.36
CA ASN A 214 9.65 16.34 -10.83
C ASN A 214 8.35 15.79 -11.47
N LEU A 215 7.20 16.07 -10.88
CA LEU A 215 5.92 15.57 -11.37
C LEU A 215 5.02 16.67 -11.92
N LEU A 216 4.34 16.36 -13.01
CA LEU A 216 3.23 17.16 -13.54
C LEU A 216 1.93 16.63 -12.92
N THR A 217 1.32 17.43 -12.06
CA THR A 217 0.05 17.10 -11.41
C THR A 217 -0.60 18.35 -10.84
N ASP A 218 -1.91 18.35 -10.79
CA ASP A 218 -2.74 19.33 -10.10
C ASP A 218 -3.20 18.85 -8.71
N MET A 219 -2.79 17.64 -8.32
CA MET A 219 -3.15 17.10 -7.02
C MET A 219 -2.52 17.88 -5.88
N LYS A 220 -3.35 18.17 -4.87
CA LYS A 220 -2.99 18.96 -3.68
C LYS A 220 -3.42 18.24 -2.42
N PRO A 221 -2.79 18.54 -1.27
CA PRO A 221 -3.19 17.99 0.03
C PRO A 221 -4.66 18.22 0.40
N GLU A 222 -5.25 19.34 -0.11
CA GLU A 222 -6.66 19.70 0.16
C GLU A 222 -7.66 18.77 -0.55
N HIS A 223 -7.23 18.04 -1.58
CA HIS A 223 -8.08 17.06 -2.28
C HIS A 223 -8.26 15.75 -1.50
N LEU A 224 -7.44 15.51 -0.46
CA LEU A 224 -7.43 14.27 0.30
C LEU A 224 -8.59 14.25 1.30
N GLN A 225 -9.67 13.54 0.97
CA GLN A 225 -10.89 13.48 1.79
C GLN A 225 -10.74 12.65 3.07
N TYR A 226 -9.85 11.64 3.09
CA TYR A 226 -9.72 10.65 4.15
C TYR A 226 -8.27 10.49 4.61
N ALA A 227 -7.54 11.58 4.70
CA ALA A 227 -6.11 11.54 5.00
C ALA A 227 -5.78 11.24 6.47
N GLY A 228 -6.79 11.08 7.33
CA GLY A 228 -6.64 10.82 8.77
C GLY A 228 -7.51 9.72 9.31
#